data_1642a0cfdd05232c258257a9380393bc
#
_entry.id   1642a0cfdd05232c258257a9380393bc
#
_cell.length_a   1.000
_cell.length_b   1.000
_cell.length_c   1.000
_cell.angle_alpha   90.00
_cell.angle_beta   90.00
_cell.angle_gamma   90.00
#
_symmetry.space_group_name_H-M   'P 1'
#
loop_
_entity.id
_entity.type
_entity.pdbx_description
1 polymer ?
#
loop_
_entity_poly.entity_id
_entity_poly.type
_entity_poly.pdbx_seq_one_letter_code
_entity_poly.pdbx_strand_id
1 'polypeptide(L)'
;MTMRNYVTIAASAAALAALVIAGPVGAGGDKIAFPENHEAAVLFTTVDRADNKQFREFYTSAAALDAAKKGEPLPSGTVITMRQYAAKLDAQGNPEKAADGRFIKGNLIGYAVMEKRTGWGSEYADNVRNGEWEYQSFKPDKTVNTAANLGACFNCHKPLDKQDFVFSFDKLKTATK
;
A
#
# COMPACT_ATOMS: atom_id res chain seq x y z
N MET A 1 -52.21 24.98 -62.37
CA MET A 1 -51.12 25.67 -61.67
C MET A 1 -51.12 25.18 -60.22
N THR A 2 -50.32 24.14 -59.89
CA THR A 2 -50.42 23.36 -58.65
C THR A 2 -49.17 23.72 -57.82
N MET A 3 -49.36 24.42 -56.68
CA MET A 3 -48.34 24.72 -55.73
C MET A 3 -48.01 23.49 -54.85
N ARG A 4 -46.78 22.98 -54.87
CA ARG A 4 -46.26 21.94 -53.96
C ARG A 4 -45.64 22.57 -52.75
N ASN A 5 -46.26 22.38 -51.61
CA ASN A 5 -45.70 22.77 -50.33
C ASN A 5 -44.60 21.74 -49.91
N TYR A 6 -43.36 22.20 -49.70
CA TYR A 6 -42.29 21.42 -49.11
C TYR A 6 -42.30 21.66 -47.61
N VAL A 7 -42.53 20.59 -46.83
CA VAL A 7 -42.39 20.57 -45.39
C VAL A 7 -40.96 20.16 -45.07
N THR A 8 -40.18 21.10 -44.51
CA THR A 8 -38.83 20.84 -44.02
C THR A 8 -38.93 20.29 -42.61
N ILE A 9 -38.55 19.03 -42.40
CA ILE A 9 -38.43 18.41 -41.07
C ILE A 9 -37.01 18.71 -40.56
N ALA A 10 -36.92 19.56 -39.55
CA ALA A 10 -35.66 19.79 -38.80
C ALA A 10 -35.45 18.66 -37.80
N ALA A 11 -34.46 17.82 -38.02
CA ALA A 11 -34.06 16.79 -37.08
C ALA A 11 -33.13 17.41 -36.02
N SER A 12 -33.64 17.58 -34.80
CA SER A 12 -32.87 18.01 -33.67
C SER A 12 -32.08 16.82 -33.08
N ALA A 13 -30.76 16.78 -33.29
CA ALA A 13 -29.90 15.83 -32.68
C ALA A 13 -29.65 16.27 -31.21
N ALA A 14 -30.27 15.59 -30.27
CA ALA A 14 -29.95 15.75 -28.84
C ALA A 14 -28.65 15.00 -28.52
N ALA A 15 -27.57 15.72 -28.32
CA ALA A 15 -26.31 15.14 -27.80
C ALA A 15 -26.48 14.83 -26.32
N LEU A 16 -26.57 13.54 -25.94
CA LEU A 16 -26.44 13.09 -24.58
C LEU A 16 -24.97 13.26 -24.16
N ALA A 17 -24.67 14.29 -23.38
CA ALA A 17 -23.42 14.36 -22.66
C ALA A 17 -23.46 13.34 -21.50
N ALA A 18 -22.74 12.22 -21.64
CA ALA A 18 -22.51 11.30 -20.55
C ALA A 18 -21.65 11.99 -19.50
N LEU A 19 -22.24 12.36 -18.37
CA LEU A 19 -21.54 12.87 -17.19
C LEU A 19 -20.79 11.67 -16.58
N VAL A 20 -19.50 11.53 -16.88
CA VAL A 20 -18.63 10.58 -16.19
C VAL A 20 -18.42 11.13 -14.78
N ILE A 21 -19.19 10.61 -13.82
CA ILE A 21 -18.93 10.86 -12.40
C ILE A 21 -17.66 10.07 -12.08
N ALA A 22 -16.51 10.77 -12.09
CA ALA A 22 -15.30 10.21 -11.49
C ALA A 22 -15.57 10.03 -10.01
N GLY A 23 -15.85 8.80 -9.58
CA GLY A 23 -15.86 8.44 -8.17
C GLY A 23 -14.50 8.79 -7.54
N PRO A 24 -14.41 8.91 -6.18
CA PRO A 24 -13.13 9.09 -5.55
C PRO A 24 -12.21 7.95 -6.03
N VAL A 25 -11.07 8.31 -6.62
CA VAL A 25 -10.05 7.34 -7.02
C VAL A 25 -9.55 6.72 -5.71
N GLY A 26 -10.11 5.59 -5.35
CA GLY A 26 -9.64 4.80 -4.22
C GLY A 26 -8.20 4.43 -4.52
N ALA A 27 -7.30 4.70 -3.56
CA ALA A 27 -5.92 4.25 -3.65
C ALA A 27 -5.94 2.74 -3.97
N GLY A 28 -5.39 2.34 -5.13
CA GLY A 28 -5.53 1.06 -5.84
C GLY A 28 -5.22 -0.24 -5.10
N GLY A 29 -5.76 -0.38 -3.91
CA GLY A 29 -5.67 -1.59 -3.12
C GLY A 29 -6.27 -2.84 -3.77
N ASP A 30 -7.06 -2.68 -4.81
CA ASP A 30 -7.61 -3.76 -5.62
C ASP A 30 -6.54 -4.52 -6.44
N LYS A 31 -5.35 -3.92 -6.64
CA LYS A 31 -4.24 -4.53 -7.38
C LYS A 31 -3.43 -5.53 -6.57
N ILE A 32 -3.46 -5.45 -5.24
CA ILE A 32 -2.63 -6.28 -4.35
C ILE A 32 -3.46 -7.42 -3.78
N ALA A 33 -3.12 -8.65 -4.16
CA ALA A 33 -3.54 -9.86 -3.46
C ALA A 33 -2.67 -10.11 -2.22
N PHE A 34 -3.18 -10.87 -1.24
CA PHE A 34 -2.35 -11.29 -0.12
C PHE A 34 -1.16 -12.13 -0.62
N PRO A 35 0.10 -11.79 -0.26
CA PRO A 35 1.27 -12.49 -0.77
C PRO A 35 1.36 -13.90 -0.16
N GLU A 36 1.04 -14.93 -0.96
CA GLU A 36 1.02 -16.32 -0.53
C GLU A 36 2.38 -16.81 0.00
N ASN A 37 3.48 -16.32 -0.60
CA ASN A 37 4.85 -16.69 -0.22
C ASN A 37 5.45 -15.82 0.90
N HIS A 38 4.62 -15.11 1.68
CA HIS A 38 5.09 -14.21 2.73
C HIS A 38 5.86 -14.92 3.85
N GLU A 39 5.71 -16.24 4.01
CA GLU A 39 6.46 -17.05 5.00
C GLU A 39 7.89 -17.35 4.55
N ALA A 40 8.13 -17.42 3.24
CA ALA A 40 9.46 -17.59 2.66
C ALA A 40 10.23 -16.26 2.52
N ALA A 41 9.60 -15.14 2.85
CA ALA A 41 10.22 -13.83 2.81
C ALA A 41 11.21 -13.63 3.97
N VAL A 42 12.24 -12.81 3.74
CA VAL A 42 13.27 -12.51 4.75
C VAL A 42 12.75 -11.45 5.71
N LEU A 43 12.78 -11.74 7.01
CA LEU A 43 12.58 -10.74 8.06
C LEU A 43 13.79 -9.79 8.05
N PHE A 44 13.61 -8.55 7.65
CA PHE A 44 14.72 -7.61 7.55
C PHE A 44 14.77 -6.57 8.67
N THR A 45 13.66 -6.31 9.35
CA THR A 45 13.63 -5.42 10.53
C THR A 45 12.37 -5.62 11.35
N THR A 46 12.44 -5.17 12.62
CA THR A 46 11.30 -5.06 13.52
C THR A 46 11.21 -3.65 14.09
N VAL A 47 10.01 -3.20 14.44
CA VAL A 47 9.76 -1.87 15.01
C VAL A 47 8.76 -1.97 16.15
N ASP A 48 9.11 -1.36 17.29
CA ASP A 48 8.19 -1.11 18.40
C ASP A 48 7.49 0.24 18.17
N ARG A 49 6.20 0.26 18.20
CA ARG A 49 5.38 1.46 18.08
C ARG A 49 4.70 1.75 19.42
N ALA A 50 5.31 2.63 20.20
CA ALA A 50 4.82 3.00 21.53
C ALA A 50 3.47 3.74 21.46
N ASP A 51 3.28 4.55 20.43
CA ASP A 51 2.08 5.36 20.20
C ASP A 51 0.79 4.53 20.07
N ASN A 52 0.89 3.34 19.52
CA ASN A 52 -0.24 2.43 19.35
C ASN A 52 -0.03 1.03 19.97
N LYS A 53 1.01 0.88 20.78
CA LYS A 53 1.34 -0.35 21.52
C LYS A 53 1.41 -1.56 20.60
N GLN A 54 2.16 -1.44 19.50
CA GLN A 54 2.32 -2.49 18.49
C GLN A 54 3.78 -2.92 18.38
N PHE A 55 3.96 -4.22 18.15
CA PHE A 55 5.19 -4.81 17.63
C PHE A 55 4.99 -5.10 16.14
N ARG A 56 5.93 -4.70 15.29
CA ARG A 56 5.85 -4.85 13.84
C ARG A 56 7.07 -5.59 13.30
N GLU A 57 6.82 -6.55 12.41
CA GLU A 57 7.81 -7.30 11.65
C GLU A 57 7.71 -6.93 10.17
N PHE A 58 8.84 -6.72 9.51
CA PHE A 58 8.88 -6.34 8.10
C PHE A 58 9.64 -7.39 7.29
N TYR A 59 8.99 -7.87 6.24
CA TYR A 59 9.48 -8.94 5.40
C TYR A 59 9.57 -8.49 3.95
N THR A 60 10.58 -8.98 3.21
CA THR A 60 10.70 -8.78 1.76
C THR A 60 11.50 -9.92 1.12
N SER A 61 11.67 -9.86 -0.20
CA SER A 61 12.46 -10.85 -0.94
C SER A 61 13.97 -10.60 -0.81
N ALA A 62 14.76 -11.66 -0.99
CA ALA A 62 16.23 -11.53 -1.07
C ALA A 62 16.67 -10.59 -2.20
N ALA A 63 15.96 -10.60 -3.34
CA ALA A 63 16.27 -9.72 -4.47
C ALA A 63 16.09 -8.23 -4.11
N ALA A 64 15.05 -7.88 -3.34
CA ALA A 64 14.86 -6.51 -2.86
C ALA A 64 16.01 -6.08 -1.91
N LEU A 65 16.47 -6.98 -1.03
CA LEU A 65 17.62 -6.71 -0.17
C LEU A 65 18.90 -6.48 -0.97
N ASP A 66 19.14 -7.28 -2.02
CA ASP A 66 20.33 -7.15 -2.88
C ASP A 66 20.33 -5.82 -3.64
N ALA A 67 19.18 -5.40 -4.18
CA ALA A 67 19.05 -4.09 -4.84
C ALA A 67 19.30 -2.93 -3.84
N ALA A 68 18.70 -2.98 -2.67
CA ALA A 68 18.88 -1.96 -1.64
C ALA A 68 20.34 -1.83 -1.18
N LYS A 69 21.06 -2.96 -1.02
CA LYS A 69 22.51 -2.98 -0.66
C LYS A 69 23.38 -2.30 -1.70
N LYS A 70 23.00 -2.38 -2.98
CA LYS A 70 23.70 -1.69 -4.08
C LYS A 70 23.31 -0.22 -4.19
N GLY A 71 22.32 0.25 -3.42
CA GLY A 71 21.76 1.60 -3.54
C GLY A 71 20.88 1.78 -4.78
N GLU A 72 20.43 0.69 -5.39
CA GLU A 72 19.54 0.68 -6.54
C GLU A 72 18.09 0.82 -6.10
N PRO A 73 17.20 1.38 -6.94
CA PRO A 73 15.76 1.31 -6.72
C PRO A 73 15.28 -0.14 -6.57
N LEU A 74 14.29 -0.37 -5.75
CA LEU A 74 13.73 -1.71 -5.57
C LEU A 74 13.09 -2.18 -6.88
N PRO A 75 13.34 -3.44 -7.31
CA PRO A 75 12.87 -3.93 -8.60
C PRO A 75 11.34 -4.07 -8.65
N SER A 76 10.78 -4.05 -9.86
CA SER A 76 9.38 -4.44 -10.10
C SER A 76 9.12 -5.85 -9.58
N GLY A 77 7.99 -6.06 -8.93
CA GLY A 77 7.66 -7.29 -8.23
C GLY A 77 8.13 -7.32 -6.77
N THR A 78 8.77 -6.24 -6.27
CA THR A 78 9.06 -6.15 -4.84
C THR A 78 7.78 -6.06 -4.03
N VAL A 79 7.67 -6.94 -3.04
CA VAL A 79 6.62 -6.92 -2.03
C VAL A 79 7.28 -6.70 -0.66
N ILE A 80 6.78 -5.73 0.10
CA ILE A 80 7.12 -5.54 1.51
C ILE A 80 5.86 -5.83 2.32
N THR A 81 5.94 -6.82 3.18
CA THR A 81 4.86 -7.22 4.08
C THR A 81 5.19 -6.82 5.50
N MET A 82 4.35 -6.01 6.12
CA MET A 82 4.40 -5.70 7.53
C MET A 82 3.38 -6.56 8.28
N ARG A 83 3.84 -7.41 9.21
CA ARG A 83 2.98 -8.09 10.18
C ARG A 83 2.84 -7.21 11.41
N GLN A 84 1.61 -6.93 11.80
CA GLN A 84 1.28 -6.07 12.93
C GLN A 84 0.76 -6.91 14.09
N TYR A 85 1.40 -6.80 15.24
CA TYR A 85 0.98 -7.48 16.47
C TYR A 85 0.65 -6.44 17.53
N ALA A 86 -0.37 -6.70 18.35
CA ALA A 86 -0.51 -6.00 19.61
C ALA A 86 0.72 -6.31 20.47
N ALA A 87 1.25 -5.34 21.19
CA ALA A 87 2.21 -5.64 22.23
C ALA A 87 1.49 -6.33 23.40
N LYS A 88 2.17 -7.27 24.07
CA LYS A 88 1.69 -7.80 25.33
C LYS A 88 1.74 -6.67 26.37
N LEU A 89 0.69 -6.52 27.17
CA LEU A 89 0.58 -5.43 28.15
C LEU A 89 0.65 -5.98 29.57
N ASP A 90 1.30 -5.21 30.45
CA ASP A 90 1.27 -5.42 31.89
C ASP A 90 -0.08 -5.03 32.53
N ALA A 91 -0.22 -5.21 33.83
CA ALA A 91 -1.44 -4.88 34.57
C ALA A 91 -1.78 -3.38 34.54
N GLN A 92 -0.81 -2.50 34.26
CA GLN A 92 -0.97 -1.05 34.13
C GLN A 92 -1.24 -0.61 32.68
N GLY A 93 -1.29 -1.57 31.74
CA GLY A 93 -1.55 -1.31 30.31
C GLY A 93 -0.33 -0.80 29.54
N ASN A 94 0.88 -0.95 30.06
CA ASN A 94 2.11 -0.63 29.34
C ASN A 94 2.63 -1.86 28.58
N PRO A 95 3.30 -1.65 27.43
CA PRO A 95 3.93 -2.75 26.72
C PRO A 95 5.00 -3.45 27.55
N GLU A 96 4.86 -4.75 27.77
CA GLU A 96 5.90 -5.59 28.36
C GLU A 96 7.10 -5.66 27.41
N LYS A 97 8.31 -5.74 27.97
CA LYS A 97 9.55 -5.84 27.22
C LYS A 97 10.28 -7.15 27.52
N ALA A 98 10.84 -7.74 26.46
CA ALA A 98 11.76 -8.84 26.55
C ALA A 98 13.14 -8.40 27.07
N ALA A 99 14.04 -9.34 27.32
CA ALA A 99 15.39 -9.06 27.81
C ALA A 99 16.24 -8.16 26.89
N ASP A 100 15.95 -8.16 25.58
CA ASP A 100 16.57 -7.30 24.57
C ASP A 100 15.97 -5.87 24.50
N GLY A 101 15.00 -5.56 25.38
CA GLY A 101 14.33 -4.27 25.47
C GLY A 101 13.19 -4.06 24.46
N ARG A 102 12.92 -5.04 23.58
CA ARG A 102 11.85 -4.99 22.58
C ARG A 102 10.50 -5.34 23.20
N PHE A 103 9.42 -4.86 22.60
CA PHE A 103 8.08 -5.24 23.03
C PHE A 103 7.86 -6.74 22.85
N ILE A 104 7.22 -7.37 23.83
CA ILE A 104 6.80 -8.76 23.72
C ILE A 104 5.61 -8.81 22.77
N LYS A 105 5.76 -9.63 21.73
CA LYS A 105 4.74 -9.84 20.69
C LYS A 105 3.53 -10.56 21.28
N GLY A 106 2.35 -9.96 21.12
CA GLY A 106 1.05 -10.55 21.46
C GLY A 106 0.32 -11.05 20.22
N ASN A 107 -0.99 -10.84 20.17
CA ASN A 107 -1.83 -11.32 19.08
C ASN A 107 -1.57 -10.56 17.77
N LEU A 108 -1.63 -11.29 16.64
CA LEU A 108 -1.62 -10.70 15.31
C LEU A 108 -2.90 -9.89 15.11
N ILE A 109 -2.77 -8.62 14.69
CA ILE A 109 -3.89 -7.72 14.41
C ILE A 109 -4.10 -7.48 12.92
N GLY A 110 -3.16 -7.81 12.07
CA GLY A 110 -3.30 -7.74 10.62
C GLY A 110 -1.98 -7.57 9.89
N TYR A 111 -2.12 -7.26 8.62
CA TYR A 111 -0.99 -7.03 7.73
C TYR A 111 -1.17 -5.73 6.97
N ALA A 112 -0.06 -5.04 6.67
CA ALA A 112 -0.01 -4.04 5.63
C ALA A 112 1.00 -4.48 4.58
N VAL A 113 0.61 -4.39 3.33
CA VAL A 113 1.42 -4.80 2.19
C VAL A 113 1.61 -3.61 1.28
N MET A 114 2.84 -3.38 0.85
CA MET A 114 3.14 -2.53 -0.28
C MET A 114 3.82 -3.35 -1.37
N GLU A 115 3.41 -3.14 -2.61
CA GLU A 115 3.93 -3.84 -3.77
C GLU A 115 4.27 -2.85 -4.87
N LYS A 116 5.42 -3.07 -5.54
CA LYS A 116 5.90 -2.26 -6.64
C LYS A 116 5.82 -3.04 -7.94
N ARG A 117 5.16 -2.44 -8.95
CA ARG A 117 5.16 -3.02 -10.29
C ARG A 117 5.26 -1.94 -11.35
N THR A 118 6.05 -2.22 -12.36
CA THR A 118 6.20 -1.34 -13.52
C THR A 118 4.83 -0.99 -14.13
N GLY A 119 4.60 0.30 -14.30
CA GLY A 119 3.35 0.85 -14.85
C GLY A 119 2.24 1.11 -13.83
N TRP A 120 2.39 0.67 -12.58
CA TRP A 120 1.43 1.00 -11.53
C TRP A 120 1.54 2.48 -11.13
N GLY A 121 0.44 3.02 -10.64
CA GLY A 121 0.36 4.40 -10.17
C GLY A 121 0.18 5.44 -11.29
N SER A 122 0.21 5.05 -12.58
CA SER A 122 0.02 5.99 -13.70
C SER A 122 -1.38 6.59 -13.75
N GLU A 123 -2.35 5.97 -13.10
CA GLU A 123 -3.74 6.42 -12.95
C GLU A 123 -3.92 7.51 -11.88
N TYR A 124 -2.92 7.72 -11.01
CA TYR A 124 -2.99 8.73 -9.96
C TYR A 124 -2.38 10.05 -10.41
N ALA A 125 -2.94 11.14 -9.91
CA ALA A 125 -2.31 12.45 -10.03
C ALA A 125 -0.97 12.48 -9.25
N ASP A 126 0.00 13.26 -9.73
CA ASP A 126 1.37 13.30 -9.18
C ASP A 126 1.43 13.65 -7.69
N ASN A 127 0.47 14.43 -7.20
CA ASN A 127 0.41 14.83 -5.79
C ASN A 127 0.07 13.68 -4.83
N VAL A 128 -0.51 12.57 -5.32
CA VAL A 128 -0.85 11.38 -4.51
C VAL A 128 -0.02 10.16 -4.91
N ARG A 129 0.55 10.15 -6.11
CA ARG A 129 1.32 9.02 -6.64
C ARG A 129 2.62 8.80 -5.87
N ASN A 130 2.89 7.56 -5.49
CA ASN A 130 4.17 7.12 -4.87
C ASN A 130 4.96 6.23 -5.83
N GLY A 131 5.42 6.82 -6.95
CA GLY A 131 6.09 6.07 -8.00
C GLY A 131 5.20 4.96 -8.56
N GLU A 132 5.67 3.73 -8.48
CA GLU A 132 4.99 2.52 -8.95
C GLU A 132 4.48 1.63 -7.79
N TRP A 133 4.41 2.21 -6.57
CA TRP A 133 3.95 1.50 -5.39
C TRP A 133 2.45 1.59 -5.20
N GLU A 134 1.87 0.46 -4.77
CA GLU A 134 0.50 0.32 -4.28
C GLU A 134 0.50 -0.20 -2.86
N TYR A 135 -0.63 -0.02 -2.15
CA TYR A 135 -0.78 -0.35 -0.74
C TYR A 135 -2.07 -1.12 -0.51
N GLN A 136 -2.02 -2.13 0.38
CA GLN A 136 -3.20 -2.87 0.82
C GLN A 136 -3.08 -3.25 2.29
N SER A 137 -4.21 -3.36 2.97
CA SER A 137 -4.32 -3.85 4.33
C SER A 137 -5.13 -5.14 4.38
N PHE A 138 -4.67 -6.08 5.19
CA PHE A 138 -5.36 -7.36 5.36
C PHE A 138 -5.59 -7.64 6.84
N LYS A 139 -6.70 -8.32 7.13
CA LYS A 139 -7.03 -8.83 8.46
C LYS A 139 -6.13 -10.03 8.83
N PRO A 140 -6.16 -10.51 10.09
CA PRO A 140 -5.39 -11.69 10.50
C PRO A 140 -5.71 -12.96 9.69
N ASP A 141 -6.95 -13.07 9.19
CA ASP A 141 -7.41 -14.16 8.33
C ASP A 141 -6.99 -14.01 6.85
N LYS A 142 -6.15 -13.01 6.54
CA LYS A 142 -5.64 -12.69 5.21
C LYS A 142 -6.71 -12.12 4.23
N THR A 143 -7.93 -11.88 4.68
CA THR A 143 -8.94 -11.17 3.87
C THR A 143 -8.64 -9.67 3.84
N VAL A 144 -9.07 -9.00 2.77
CA VAL A 144 -8.88 -7.54 2.63
C VAL A 144 -9.57 -6.81 3.76
N ASN A 145 -8.87 -5.87 4.39
CA ASN A 145 -9.44 -4.96 5.37
C ASN A 145 -10.09 -3.75 4.67
N THR A 146 -11.34 -3.88 4.31
CA THR A 146 -12.10 -2.84 3.60
C THR A 146 -12.34 -1.55 4.41
N ALA A 147 -12.12 -1.60 5.73
CA ALA A 147 -12.20 -0.43 6.60
C ALA A 147 -10.90 0.39 6.64
N ALA A 148 -9.81 -0.10 6.03
CA ALA A 148 -8.53 0.59 6.04
C ALA A 148 -8.55 1.84 5.14
N ASN A 149 -8.02 2.94 5.67
CA ASN A 149 -7.79 4.15 4.87
C ASN A 149 -6.47 4.05 4.11
N LEU A 150 -6.50 3.53 2.89
CA LEU A 150 -5.30 3.39 2.04
C LEU A 150 -4.70 4.74 1.62
N GLY A 151 -5.51 5.80 1.52
CA GLY A 151 -5.01 7.15 1.27
C GLY A 151 -4.03 7.63 2.35
N ALA A 152 -4.20 7.19 3.59
CA ALA A 152 -3.23 7.47 4.66
C ALA A 152 -1.87 6.80 4.39
N CYS A 153 -1.82 5.64 3.75
CA CYS A 153 -0.58 4.98 3.36
C CYS A 153 0.17 5.83 2.32
N PHE A 154 -0.53 6.25 1.25
CA PHE A 154 0.05 7.11 0.22
C PHE A 154 0.60 8.41 0.81
N ASN A 155 -0.19 9.13 1.61
CA ASN A 155 0.20 10.40 2.21
C ASN A 155 1.41 10.26 3.14
N CYS A 156 1.47 9.19 3.93
CA CYS A 156 2.57 8.92 4.85
C CYS A 156 3.87 8.61 4.11
N HIS A 157 3.80 7.81 3.03
CA HIS A 157 4.96 7.42 2.24
C HIS A 157 5.41 8.48 1.22
N LYS A 158 4.53 9.40 0.81
CA LYS A 158 4.81 10.43 -0.22
C LYS A 158 6.10 11.22 -0.02
N PRO A 159 6.48 11.67 1.19
CA PRO A 159 7.71 12.45 1.40
C PRO A 159 9.01 11.66 1.22
N LEU A 160 8.93 10.36 0.96
CA LEU A 160 10.08 9.44 0.95
C LEU A 160 10.55 9.10 -0.47
N ASP A 161 10.35 9.99 -1.43
CA ASP A 161 10.69 9.81 -2.84
C ASP A 161 12.17 9.45 -3.06
N LYS A 162 13.07 10.06 -2.29
CA LYS A 162 14.52 9.82 -2.36
C LYS A 162 14.97 8.45 -1.86
N GLN A 163 14.10 7.72 -1.18
CA GLN A 163 14.34 6.36 -0.68
C GLN A 163 13.27 5.38 -1.19
N ASP A 164 12.87 5.59 -2.43
CA ASP A 164 11.89 4.75 -3.14
C ASP A 164 10.59 4.55 -2.34
N PHE A 165 10.13 5.60 -1.65
CA PHE A 165 8.92 5.61 -0.82
C PHE A 165 8.89 4.59 0.33
N VAL A 166 10.05 4.09 0.81
CA VAL A 166 10.16 3.05 1.84
C VAL A 166 10.80 3.61 3.12
N PHE A 167 10.04 3.70 4.23
CA PHE A 167 10.56 4.17 5.54
C PHE A 167 11.78 3.40 6.04
N SER A 168 11.80 2.10 5.80
CA SER A 168 12.83 1.17 6.27
C SER A 168 13.92 0.91 5.22
N PHE A 169 14.10 1.79 4.24
CA PHE A 169 15.06 1.59 3.15
C PHE A 169 16.50 1.38 3.66
N ASP A 170 16.92 2.14 4.66
CA ASP A 170 18.24 1.96 5.26
C ASP A 170 18.39 0.62 6.01
N LYS A 171 17.30 0.08 6.56
CA LYS A 171 17.29 -1.25 7.16
C LYS A 171 17.42 -2.36 6.13
N LEU A 172 16.86 -2.16 4.92
CA LEU A 172 17.07 -3.08 3.80
C LEU A 172 18.54 -3.19 3.41
N LYS A 173 19.27 -2.05 3.41
CA LYS A 173 20.72 -2.02 3.07
C LYS A 173 21.58 -2.82 4.04
N THR A 174 21.19 -2.88 5.31
CA THR A 174 21.98 -3.49 6.38
C THR A 174 21.51 -4.87 6.81
N ALA A 175 20.37 -5.34 6.28
CA ALA A 175 19.82 -6.63 6.63
C ALA A 175 20.70 -7.79 6.21
N THR A 176 20.84 -8.79 7.07
CA THR A 176 21.43 -10.10 6.75
C THR A 176 20.33 -11.04 6.24
N LYS A 177 20.68 -11.88 5.25
CA LYS A 177 19.79 -12.94 4.73
C LYS A 177 19.69 -14.09 5.71
#